data_bfee7c89ac393a42673ddec8b7054657
#
_entry.id   bfee7c89ac393a42673ddec8b7054657
#
_cell.length_a   1.000
_cell.length_b   1.000
_cell.length_c   1.000
_cell.angle_alpha   90.00
_cell.angle_beta   90.00
_cell.angle_gamma   90.00
#
_symmetry.space_group_name_H-M   'P 1'
#
loop_
_entity.id
_entity.type
_entity.pdbx_description
1 polymer ?
#
loop_
_entity_poly.entity_id
_entity_poly.type
_entity_poly.pdbx_seq_one_letter_code
_entity_poly.pdbx_strand_id
1 'polypeptide(L)'
;MRLARRYLISGRVQGVGFRFFAQAAAVREGLHGWVRNVADGRLEVRAEGDIEALECFERHISHGPPGAVVEDFDVTDMGADGRDTGFMIR
;
A
#
# COMPACT_ATOMS: atom_id res chain seq x y z
N MET A 1 -2.55 -2.15 18.59
CA MET A 1 -2.39 -3.50 18.06
C MET A 1 -1.68 -3.43 16.70
N ARG A 2 -0.70 -4.27 16.51
CA ARG A 2 0.13 -4.26 15.31
C ARG A 2 -0.29 -5.38 14.36
N LEU A 3 -0.54 -5.01 13.10
CA LEU A 3 -0.98 -5.92 12.05
C LEU A 3 -0.17 -5.68 10.78
N ALA A 4 -0.23 -6.64 9.86
CA ALA A 4 0.21 -6.44 8.50
C ALA A 4 -0.96 -6.71 7.56
N ARG A 5 -1.01 -5.97 6.46
CA ARG A 5 -2.01 -6.15 5.41
C ARG A 5 -1.33 -6.16 4.06
N ARG A 6 -1.85 -7.01 3.19
CA ARG A 6 -1.44 -7.07 1.79
C ARG A 6 -2.57 -6.55 0.94
N TYR A 7 -2.24 -5.67 0.00
CA TYR A 7 -3.21 -5.07 -0.92
C TYR A 7 -2.85 -5.44 -2.34
N LEU A 8 -3.86 -5.78 -3.12
CA LEU A 8 -3.73 -5.91 -4.57
C LEU A 8 -4.70 -4.93 -5.20
N ILE A 9 -4.17 -4.02 -6.00
CA ILE A 9 -4.92 -2.88 -6.53
C ILE A 9 -4.89 -2.97 -8.05
N SER A 10 -6.07 -2.97 -8.66
CA SER A 10 -6.25 -3.07 -10.10
C SER A 10 -6.86 -1.79 -10.65
N GLY A 11 -6.65 -1.55 -11.95
CA GLY A 11 -7.14 -0.40 -12.65
C GLY A 11 -6.00 0.39 -13.29
N ARG A 12 -6.17 1.68 -13.43
CA ARG A 12 -5.09 2.55 -13.89
C ARG A 12 -4.23 2.93 -12.68
N VAL A 13 -3.28 2.07 -12.35
CA VAL A 13 -2.48 2.21 -11.13
C VAL A 13 -0.97 2.23 -11.40
N GLN A 14 -0.55 1.89 -12.62
CA GLN A 14 0.86 2.01 -13.02
C GLN A 14 1.04 3.22 -13.94
N GLY A 15 2.22 3.85 -13.88
CA GLY A 15 2.53 5.00 -14.71
C GLY A 15 1.86 6.30 -14.26
N VAL A 16 1.30 6.34 -13.05
CA VAL A 16 0.61 7.51 -12.51
C VAL A 16 1.23 8.01 -11.20
N GLY A 17 2.41 7.49 -10.83
CA GLY A 17 3.08 7.88 -9.58
C GLY A 17 2.51 7.23 -8.34
N PHE A 18 1.77 6.14 -8.47
CA PHE A 18 1.09 5.50 -7.34
C PHE A 18 2.07 4.95 -6.31
N ARG A 19 3.21 4.39 -6.74
CA ARG A 19 4.20 3.85 -5.81
C ARG A 19 4.77 4.94 -4.90
N PHE A 20 5.06 6.12 -5.44
CA PHE A 20 5.53 7.26 -4.66
C PHE A 20 4.45 7.78 -3.74
N PHE A 21 3.21 7.82 -4.22
CA PHE A 21 2.05 8.23 -3.43
C PHE A 21 1.85 7.31 -2.22
N ALA A 22 1.93 6.00 -2.45
CA ALA A 22 1.78 5.00 -1.39
C ALA A 22 2.92 5.10 -0.37
N GLN A 23 4.15 5.26 -0.83
CA GLN A 23 5.30 5.43 0.05
C GLN A 23 5.12 6.66 0.95
N ALA A 24 4.74 7.79 0.38
CA ALA A 24 4.55 9.01 1.16
C ALA A 24 3.47 8.83 2.22
N ALA A 25 2.36 8.19 1.85
CA ALA A 25 1.28 7.92 2.80
C ALA A 25 1.73 6.99 3.93
N ALA A 26 2.47 5.92 3.58
CA ALA A 26 2.97 4.97 4.57
C ALA A 26 3.96 5.61 5.54
N VAL A 27 4.87 6.43 5.04
CA VAL A 27 5.86 7.12 5.85
C VAL A 27 5.18 8.07 6.84
N ARG A 28 4.17 8.81 6.38
CA ARG A 28 3.41 9.71 7.28
C ARG A 28 2.76 8.95 8.43
N GLU A 29 2.31 7.73 8.16
CA GLU A 29 1.63 6.91 9.16
C GLU A 29 2.59 6.04 9.98
N GLY A 30 3.89 6.11 9.71
CA GLY A 30 4.88 5.30 10.41
C GLY A 30 4.82 3.81 10.08
N LEU A 31 4.31 3.46 8.90
CA LEU A 31 4.19 2.07 8.48
C LEU A 31 5.47 1.56 7.84
N HIS A 32 5.69 0.27 7.94
CA HIS A 32 6.82 -0.42 7.32
C HIS A 32 6.29 -1.37 6.25
N GLY A 33 7.06 -1.61 5.21
CA GLY A 33 6.66 -2.50 4.14
C GLY A 33 7.20 -2.07 2.79
N TRP A 34 6.43 -2.33 1.75
CA TRP A 34 6.86 -2.05 0.39
C TRP A 34 5.68 -1.97 -0.57
N VAL A 35 5.94 -1.38 -1.73
CA VAL A 35 4.99 -1.30 -2.84
C VAL A 35 5.74 -1.62 -4.13
N ARG A 36 5.09 -2.39 -5.02
CA ARG A 36 5.68 -2.75 -6.31
C ARG A 36 4.62 -2.85 -7.39
N ASN A 37 5.03 -2.60 -8.64
CA ASN A 37 4.22 -2.92 -9.80
C ASN A 37 4.31 -4.43 -10.06
N VAL A 38 3.16 -5.04 -10.38
CA VAL A 38 3.11 -6.44 -10.78
C VAL A 38 3.05 -6.49 -12.31
N ALA A 39 3.63 -7.55 -12.89
CA ALA A 39 3.74 -7.68 -14.35
C ALA A 39 2.38 -7.66 -15.06
N ASP A 40 1.31 -8.06 -14.38
CA ASP A 40 -0.05 -8.08 -14.95
C ASP A 40 -0.76 -6.72 -14.92
N GLY A 41 -0.08 -5.68 -14.46
CA GLY A 41 -0.62 -4.31 -14.41
C GLY A 41 -1.14 -3.89 -13.05
N ARG A 42 -1.25 -4.81 -12.09
CA ARG A 42 -1.70 -4.48 -10.74
C ARG A 42 -0.58 -3.88 -9.90
N LEU A 43 -0.97 -3.31 -8.77
CA LEU A 43 -0.05 -2.82 -7.76
C LEU A 43 -0.20 -3.72 -6.54
N GLU A 44 0.94 -4.13 -5.98
CA GLU A 44 0.96 -4.91 -4.76
C GLU A 44 1.61 -4.11 -3.65
N VAL A 45 0.99 -4.10 -2.48
CA VAL A 45 1.47 -3.37 -1.31
C VAL A 45 1.44 -4.30 -0.10
N ARG A 46 2.49 -4.23 0.71
CA ARG A 46 2.48 -4.83 2.04
C ARG A 46 2.78 -3.72 3.04
N ALA A 47 1.93 -3.56 4.02
CA ALA A 47 2.13 -2.55 5.06
C ALA A 47 1.90 -3.16 6.43
N GLU A 48 2.75 -2.79 7.38
CA GLU A 48 2.71 -3.27 8.75
C GLU A 48 2.81 -2.12 9.72
N GLY A 49 1.98 -2.12 10.74
CA GLY A 49 1.98 -1.13 11.80
C GLY A 49 0.73 -1.21 12.65
N ASP A 50 0.44 -0.15 13.37
CA ASP A 50 -0.77 -0.08 14.18
C ASP A 50 -2.00 -0.06 13.29
N ILE A 51 -3.08 -0.68 13.76
CA ILE A 51 -4.30 -0.82 12.99
C ILE A 51 -4.87 0.54 12.56
N GLU A 52 -4.79 1.54 13.43
CA GLU A 52 -5.30 2.87 13.10
C GLU A 52 -4.51 3.51 11.96
N ALA A 53 -3.18 3.32 11.96
CA ALA A 53 -2.31 3.79 10.89
C ALA A 53 -2.62 3.07 9.58
N LEU A 54 -2.86 1.75 9.64
CA LEU A 54 -3.22 0.98 8.47
C LEU A 54 -4.56 1.44 7.89
N GLU A 55 -5.53 1.73 8.73
CA GLU A 55 -6.84 2.22 8.26
C GLU A 55 -6.74 3.57 7.58
N CYS A 56 -5.92 4.46 8.13
CA CYS A 56 -5.68 5.77 7.52
C CYS A 56 -4.98 5.62 6.16
N PHE A 57 -3.93 4.81 6.11
CA PHE A 57 -3.19 4.49 4.90
C PHE A 57 -4.11 3.89 3.83
N GLU A 58 -4.95 2.95 4.24
CA GLU A 58 -5.87 2.26 3.34
C GLU A 58 -6.85 3.22 2.68
N ARG A 59 -7.36 4.20 3.41
CA ARG A 59 -8.23 5.23 2.85
C ARG A 59 -7.52 6.01 1.74
N HIS A 60 -6.24 6.33 1.93
CA HIS A 60 -5.47 7.06 0.92
C HIS A 60 -5.25 6.21 -0.33
N ILE A 61 -4.78 4.98 -0.17
CA ILE A 61 -4.44 4.16 -1.34
C ILE A 61 -5.67 3.59 -2.05
N SER A 62 -6.83 3.55 -1.41
CA SER A 62 -8.06 3.13 -2.08
C SER A 62 -8.51 4.14 -3.14
N HIS A 63 -8.09 5.39 -3.02
CA HIS A 63 -8.37 6.43 -4.01
C HIS A 63 -7.18 6.62 -4.96
N GLY A 64 -5.98 6.57 -4.44
CA GLY A 64 -4.76 6.79 -5.20
C GLY A 64 -4.51 8.26 -5.53
N PRO A 65 -3.42 8.53 -6.26
CA PRO A 65 -3.07 9.89 -6.67
C PRO A 65 -3.98 10.38 -7.82
N PRO A 66 -3.93 11.68 -8.12
CA PRO A 66 -4.60 12.20 -9.32
C PRO A 66 -4.14 11.44 -10.57
N GLY A 67 -5.08 11.07 -11.42
CA GLY A 67 -4.81 10.30 -12.63
C GLY A 67 -4.94 8.81 -12.44
N ALA A 68 -4.97 8.30 -11.21
CA ALA A 68 -5.23 6.90 -10.94
C ALA A 68 -6.73 6.61 -11.01
N VAL A 69 -7.06 5.39 -11.43
CA VAL A 69 -8.43 4.87 -11.38
C VAL A 69 -8.32 3.49 -10.72
N VAL A 70 -8.87 3.36 -9.51
CA VAL A 70 -8.87 2.11 -8.77
C VAL A 70 -10.18 1.39 -9.08
N GLU A 71 -10.08 0.24 -9.74
CA GLU A 71 -11.25 -0.57 -10.13
C GLU A 71 -11.51 -1.67 -9.11
N ASP A 72 -10.44 -2.35 -8.66
CA ASP A 72 -10.53 -3.40 -7.65
C ASP A 72 -9.50 -3.14 -6.56
N PHE A 73 -9.87 -3.44 -5.32
CA PHE A 73 -9.03 -3.18 -4.16
C PHE A 73 -9.20 -4.35 -3.18
N ASP A 74 -8.27 -5.30 -3.24
CA ASP A 74 -8.30 -6.48 -2.39
C ASP A 74 -7.38 -6.31 -1.19
N VAL A 75 -7.87 -6.64 -0.01
CA VAL A 75 -7.14 -6.54 1.25
C VAL A 75 -7.10 -7.90 1.91
N THR A 76 -5.90 -8.33 2.31
CA THR A 76 -5.71 -9.58 3.04
C THR A 76 -4.97 -9.27 4.33
N ASP A 77 -5.54 -9.66 5.47
CA ASP A 77 -4.85 -9.53 6.74
C ASP A 77 -3.76 -10.58 6.84
N MET A 78 -2.59 -10.18 7.37
CA MET A 78 -1.43 -11.02 7.54
C MET A 78 -0.91 -10.86 8.96
N GLY A 79 -0.14 -11.83 9.40
CA GLY A 79 0.56 -11.71 10.68
C GLY A 79 1.68 -10.68 10.58
N ALA A 80 1.81 -9.83 11.59
CA ALA A 80 2.94 -8.91 11.70
C ALA A 80 4.20 -9.72 11.98
N ASP A 81 5.26 -9.53 11.18
CA ASP A 81 6.51 -10.28 11.34
C ASP A 81 7.73 -9.39 11.62
N GLY A 82 7.59 -8.08 11.51
CA GLY A 82 8.64 -7.12 11.82
C GLY A 82 9.85 -7.17 10.89
N ARG A 83 9.73 -7.82 9.72
CA ARG A 83 10.86 -7.98 8.80
C ARG A 83 11.25 -6.72 8.06
N ASP A 84 10.25 -5.91 7.71
CA ASP A 84 10.51 -4.70 6.93
C ASP A 84 10.92 -3.56 7.83
N THR A 85 11.90 -2.77 7.38
CA THR A 85 12.35 -1.57 8.04
C THR A 85 12.16 -0.40 7.09
N GLY A 86 11.31 0.55 7.48
CA GLY A 86 10.91 1.62 6.59
C GLY A 86 9.97 1.14 5.49
N PHE A 87 9.65 2.00 4.55
CA PHE A 87 8.73 1.67 3.46
C PHE A 87 9.43 1.85 2.12
N MET A 88 9.54 0.77 1.36
CA MET A 88 10.36 0.69 0.16
C MET A 88 9.51 0.66 -1.11
N ILE A 89 10.01 1.32 -2.15
CA ILE A 89 9.49 1.15 -3.51
C ILE A 89 10.34 0.07 -4.18
N ARG A 90 9.69 -0.93 -4.70
CA ARG A 90 10.33 -2.05 -5.39
C ARG A 90 10.03 -2.04 -6.88
#